data_9b8f66f9a92d6769fe4ff538c1ca8fc9
#
_entry.id   9b8f66f9a92d6769fe4ff538c1ca8fc9
#
_cell.length_a   1.000
_cell.length_b   1.000
_cell.length_c   1.000
_cell.angle_alpha   90.00
_cell.angle_beta   90.00
_cell.angle_gamma   90.00
#
_symmetry.space_group_name_H-M   'P 1'
#
loop_
_entity.id
_entity.type
_entity.pdbx_description
1 polymer ?
#
loop_
_entity_poly.entity_id
_entity_poly.type
_entity_poly.pdbx_seq_one_letter_code
_entity_poly.pdbx_strand_id
1 'polypeptide(L)'
;MAISVVVPAYNEAGRIGAVLEPILASALVDEIIVVDDGSEDATADEAGRFPVRVIRLPENRGKASALDAGVSVAKNDVFLFLDADLVGLRTEHVDQLIRAYVDGDLDMAVGVFSDGRRNTDLAQKINPYASGQRVLPRRLWERAKENVHEMNFGIEIALSRLAAREGWRKEYVKLAGVTHVLKEEKRGLAKGLLDRFQMYGDMIKWLFKRV
;
A
#
# COMPACT_ATOMS: atom_id res chain seq x y z
N MET A 1 0.66 9.63 -19.46
CA MET A 1 0.50 8.26 -18.95
C MET A 1 -0.62 8.31 -17.94
N ALA A 2 -1.60 7.43 -18.06
CA ALA A 2 -2.77 7.43 -17.19
C ALA A 2 -2.56 6.49 -15.99
N ILE A 3 -3.00 6.92 -14.80
CA ILE A 3 -2.73 6.24 -13.52
C ILE A 3 -4.03 5.99 -12.76
N SER A 4 -4.23 4.73 -12.35
CA SER A 4 -5.28 4.34 -11.41
C SER A 4 -4.71 4.21 -10.00
N VAL A 5 -5.31 4.94 -9.05
CA VAL A 5 -5.02 4.75 -7.62
C VAL A 5 -5.93 3.67 -7.07
N VAL A 6 -5.36 2.69 -6.36
CA VAL A 6 -6.11 1.62 -5.68
C VAL A 6 -5.86 1.73 -4.18
N VAL A 7 -6.94 1.91 -3.42
CA VAL A 7 -6.93 2.05 -1.97
C VAL A 7 -7.68 0.86 -1.35
N PRO A 8 -6.98 -0.15 -0.83
CA PRO A 8 -7.61 -1.22 -0.07
C PRO A 8 -7.97 -0.71 1.32
N ALA A 9 -9.19 -0.96 1.78
CA ALA A 9 -9.70 -0.50 3.06
C ALA A 9 -10.41 -1.61 3.82
N TYR A 10 -10.20 -1.69 5.14
CA TYR A 10 -10.91 -2.57 6.04
C TYR A 10 -11.06 -1.94 7.42
N ASN A 11 -12.29 -1.56 7.79
CA ASN A 11 -12.62 -0.87 9.04
C ASN A 11 -11.82 0.44 9.20
N GLU A 12 -11.92 1.32 8.20
CA GLU A 12 -11.24 2.62 8.14
C GLU A 12 -12.22 3.81 8.13
N ALA A 13 -13.45 3.60 8.64
CA ALA A 13 -14.39 4.69 8.86
C ALA A 13 -13.77 5.79 9.73
N GLY A 14 -14.02 7.06 9.38
CA GLY A 14 -13.45 8.25 10.00
C GLY A 14 -12.00 8.55 9.59
N ARG A 15 -11.37 7.72 8.75
CA ARG A 15 -9.97 7.92 8.31
C ARG A 15 -9.84 7.98 6.80
N ILE A 16 -10.64 7.20 6.08
CA ILE A 16 -10.51 7.05 4.63
C ILE A 16 -10.65 8.39 3.88
N GLY A 17 -11.48 9.31 4.36
CA GLY A 17 -11.64 10.65 3.76
C GLY A 17 -10.33 11.43 3.71
N ALA A 18 -9.54 11.41 4.79
CA ALA A 18 -8.26 12.11 4.87
C ALA A 18 -7.20 11.56 3.90
N VAL A 19 -7.39 10.33 3.41
CA VAL A 19 -6.54 9.74 2.37
C VAL A 19 -7.07 10.08 0.98
N LEU A 20 -8.39 10.09 0.79
CA LEU A 20 -9.01 10.34 -0.53
C LEU A 20 -8.88 11.79 -0.97
N GLU A 21 -9.02 12.76 -0.05
CA GLU A 21 -8.93 14.19 -0.37
C GLU A 21 -7.63 14.57 -1.10
N PRO A 22 -6.41 14.25 -0.60
CA PRO A 22 -5.17 14.58 -1.30
C PRO A 22 -4.99 13.81 -2.61
N ILE A 23 -5.56 12.61 -2.77
CA ILE A 23 -5.52 11.86 -4.02
C ILE A 23 -6.38 12.55 -5.07
N LEU A 24 -7.58 12.98 -4.70
CA LEU A 24 -8.53 13.70 -5.57
C LEU A 24 -8.00 15.06 -6.02
N ALA A 25 -7.17 15.70 -5.20
CA ALA A 25 -6.57 17.00 -5.53
C ALA A 25 -5.38 16.88 -6.49
N SER A 26 -4.84 15.67 -6.73
CA SER A 26 -3.73 15.45 -7.67
C SER A 26 -4.22 15.47 -9.12
N ALA A 27 -3.64 16.35 -9.94
CA ALA A 27 -3.89 16.38 -11.39
C ALA A 27 -3.21 15.24 -12.16
N LEU A 28 -2.41 14.42 -11.49
CA LEU A 28 -1.69 13.28 -12.09
C LEU A 28 -2.45 11.96 -11.94
N VAL A 29 -3.60 11.97 -11.27
CA VAL A 29 -4.45 10.81 -11.04
C VAL A 29 -5.65 10.82 -11.98
N ASP A 30 -5.86 9.75 -12.73
CA ASP A 30 -6.96 9.64 -13.70
C ASP A 30 -8.14 8.83 -13.16
N GLU A 31 -7.90 7.92 -12.23
CA GLU A 31 -8.92 7.05 -11.66
C GLU A 31 -8.60 6.72 -10.20
N ILE A 32 -9.63 6.69 -9.36
CA ILE A 32 -9.51 6.28 -7.96
C ILE A 32 -10.48 5.15 -7.67
N ILE A 33 -9.95 4.04 -7.16
CA ILE A 33 -10.70 2.84 -6.82
C ILE A 33 -10.45 2.54 -5.35
N VAL A 34 -11.51 2.58 -4.55
CA VAL A 34 -11.51 2.11 -3.17
C VAL A 34 -12.05 0.69 -3.15
N VAL A 35 -11.33 -0.23 -2.55
CA VAL A 35 -11.79 -1.60 -2.35
C VAL A 35 -12.00 -1.85 -0.86
N ASP A 36 -13.27 -1.86 -0.47
CA ASP A 36 -13.70 -2.22 0.88
C ASP A 36 -13.65 -3.76 1.02
N ASP A 37 -12.70 -4.24 1.82
CA ASP A 37 -12.43 -5.66 2.05
C ASP A 37 -13.38 -6.26 3.11
N GLY A 38 -14.70 -6.05 2.91
CA GLY A 38 -15.74 -6.61 3.77
C GLY A 38 -15.80 -5.93 5.15
N SER A 39 -15.68 -4.59 5.22
CA SER A 39 -15.79 -3.84 6.47
C SER A 39 -17.13 -4.02 7.15
N GLU A 40 -17.09 -4.03 8.49
CA GLU A 40 -18.26 -4.05 9.38
C GLU A 40 -18.71 -2.65 9.79
N ASP A 41 -17.89 -1.63 9.53
CA ASP A 41 -18.16 -0.23 9.82
C ASP A 41 -18.62 0.57 8.57
N ALA A 42 -18.69 1.89 8.68
CA ALA A 42 -19.16 2.77 7.61
C ALA A 42 -18.11 3.07 6.51
N THR A 43 -17.02 2.29 6.39
CA THR A 43 -15.90 2.56 5.47
C THR A 43 -16.37 2.76 4.03
N ALA A 44 -17.16 1.83 3.48
CA ALA A 44 -17.65 1.90 2.11
C ALA A 44 -18.58 3.09 1.89
N ASP A 45 -19.46 3.38 2.87
CA ASP A 45 -20.40 4.49 2.79
C ASP A 45 -19.70 5.85 2.86
N GLU A 46 -18.64 5.96 3.67
CA GLU A 46 -17.81 7.17 3.72
C GLU A 46 -17.04 7.38 2.42
N ALA A 47 -16.41 6.32 1.88
CA ALA A 47 -15.72 6.39 0.59
C ALA A 47 -16.67 6.78 -0.55
N GLY A 48 -17.92 6.29 -0.51
CA GLY A 48 -18.94 6.60 -1.50
C GLY A 48 -19.42 8.05 -1.52
N ARG A 49 -19.03 8.88 -0.55
CA ARG A 49 -19.29 10.32 -0.55
C ARG A 49 -18.33 11.12 -1.45
N PHE A 50 -17.24 10.47 -1.87
CA PHE A 50 -16.24 11.05 -2.76
C PHE A 50 -16.49 10.59 -4.21
N PRO A 51 -16.03 11.34 -5.22
CA PRO A 51 -16.14 10.97 -6.63
C PRO A 51 -15.12 9.88 -7.00
N VAL A 52 -15.23 8.73 -6.35
CA VAL A 52 -14.37 7.56 -6.52
C VAL A 52 -15.19 6.32 -6.84
N ARG A 53 -14.58 5.33 -7.45
CA ARG A 53 -15.21 4.02 -7.62
C ARG A 53 -15.03 3.18 -6.36
N VAL A 54 -16.13 2.78 -5.72
CA VAL A 54 -16.10 1.88 -4.55
C VAL A 54 -16.48 0.47 -4.97
N ILE A 55 -15.67 -0.50 -4.57
CA ILE A 55 -15.94 -1.94 -4.69
C ILE A 55 -16.05 -2.49 -3.29
N ARG A 56 -17.14 -3.19 -2.99
CA ARG A 56 -17.32 -3.85 -1.70
C ARG A 56 -17.22 -5.36 -1.87
N LEU A 57 -16.26 -5.97 -1.18
CA LEU A 57 -16.12 -7.42 -1.11
C LEU A 57 -17.12 -7.98 -0.07
N PRO A 58 -17.64 -9.19 -0.28
CA PRO A 58 -18.63 -9.77 0.62
C PRO A 58 -18.06 -10.14 2.00
N GLU A 59 -16.74 -10.34 2.08
CA GLU A 59 -16.02 -10.74 3.30
C GLU A 59 -14.56 -10.26 3.23
N ASN A 60 -13.90 -10.19 4.39
CA ASN A 60 -12.48 -9.87 4.46
C ASN A 60 -11.63 -11.03 3.90
N ARG A 61 -10.91 -10.75 2.82
CA ARG A 61 -9.98 -11.67 2.13
C ARG A 61 -8.53 -11.22 2.20
N GLY A 62 -8.28 -10.11 2.87
CA GLY A 62 -6.96 -9.53 3.05
C GLY A 62 -6.54 -8.60 1.93
N LYS A 63 -5.55 -7.75 2.24
CA LYS A 63 -5.08 -6.64 1.40
C LYS A 63 -4.72 -7.06 -0.04
N ALA A 64 -4.06 -8.21 -0.22
CA ALA A 64 -3.69 -8.68 -1.55
C ALA A 64 -4.91 -8.94 -2.44
N SER A 65 -5.96 -9.55 -1.88
CA SER A 65 -7.23 -9.79 -2.59
C SER A 65 -7.95 -8.48 -2.92
N ALA A 66 -7.95 -7.53 -1.99
CA ALA A 66 -8.53 -6.21 -2.22
C ALA A 66 -7.80 -5.45 -3.34
N LEU A 67 -6.45 -5.45 -3.33
CA LEU A 67 -5.66 -4.86 -4.40
C LEU A 67 -5.94 -5.53 -5.75
N ASP A 68 -6.03 -6.86 -5.79
CA ASP A 68 -6.32 -7.61 -7.00
C ASP A 68 -7.71 -7.29 -7.56
N ALA A 69 -8.71 -7.18 -6.70
CA ALA A 69 -10.05 -6.75 -7.10
C ALA A 69 -10.04 -5.34 -7.70
N GLY A 70 -9.28 -4.40 -7.12
CA GLY A 70 -9.12 -3.05 -7.65
C GLY A 70 -8.41 -3.03 -9.00
N VAL A 71 -7.29 -3.75 -9.12
CA VAL A 71 -6.52 -3.86 -10.36
C VAL A 71 -7.34 -4.48 -11.49
N SER A 72 -8.20 -5.48 -11.18
CA SER A 72 -9.00 -6.18 -12.19
C SER A 72 -10.03 -5.27 -12.88
N VAL A 73 -10.47 -4.20 -12.22
CA VAL A 73 -11.47 -3.26 -12.76
C VAL A 73 -10.88 -1.92 -13.17
N ALA A 74 -9.60 -1.68 -12.90
CA ALA A 74 -8.91 -0.46 -13.25
C ALA A 74 -8.76 -0.34 -14.77
N LYS A 75 -8.99 0.88 -15.27
CA LYS A 75 -8.92 1.20 -16.71
C LYS A 75 -7.49 1.37 -17.22
N ASN A 76 -6.57 1.74 -16.33
CA ASN A 76 -5.19 2.08 -16.69
C ASN A 76 -4.24 0.93 -16.36
N ASP A 77 -3.05 0.96 -16.95
CA ASP A 77 -2.03 -0.08 -16.80
C ASP A 77 -0.91 0.30 -15.82
N VAL A 78 -1.02 1.46 -15.18
CA VAL A 78 -0.13 1.89 -14.10
C VAL A 78 -0.95 2.17 -12.86
N PHE A 79 -0.51 1.60 -11.75
CA PHE A 79 -1.20 1.69 -10.47
C PHE A 79 -0.36 2.44 -9.45
N LEU A 80 -1.02 3.29 -8.66
CA LEU A 80 -0.51 3.77 -7.38
C LEU A 80 -1.34 3.08 -6.28
N PHE A 81 -0.69 2.27 -5.45
CA PHE A 81 -1.28 1.70 -4.24
C PHE A 81 -1.03 2.62 -3.06
N LEU A 82 -2.06 2.88 -2.27
CA LEU A 82 -2.00 3.66 -1.03
C LEU A 82 -2.86 3.01 0.05
N ASP A 83 -2.35 2.94 1.28
CA ASP A 83 -3.10 2.42 2.41
C ASP A 83 -4.17 3.41 2.88
N ALA A 84 -5.33 2.91 3.31
CA ALA A 84 -6.48 3.72 3.74
C ALA A 84 -6.32 4.36 5.13
N ASP A 85 -5.22 4.05 5.85
CA ASP A 85 -4.94 4.52 7.21
C ASP A 85 -3.75 5.48 7.31
N LEU A 86 -3.37 6.10 6.19
CA LEU A 86 -2.28 7.08 6.16
C LEU A 86 -2.68 8.37 6.88
N VAL A 87 -1.77 8.83 7.74
CA VAL A 87 -1.88 10.10 8.46
C VAL A 87 -0.86 11.08 7.90
N GLY A 88 -1.28 12.32 7.62
CA GLY A 88 -0.41 13.37 7.09
C GLY A 88 -0.11 13.24 5.60
N LEU A 89 -0.86 12.40 4.87
CA LEU A 89 -0.78 12.36 3.40
C LEU A 89 -1.21 13.72 2.83
N ARG A 90 -0.49 14.21 1.84
CA ARG A 90 -0.77 15.43 1.09
C ARG A 90 -0.65 15.17 -0.41
N THR A 91 -1.23 16.03 -1.22
CA THR A 91 -1.18 15.93 -2.70
C THR A 91 0.24 15.89 -3.23
N GLU A 92 1.15 16.64 -2.61
CA GLU A 92 2.56 16.65 -3.00
C GLU A 92 3.22 15.27 -2.84
N HIS A 93 2.79 14.46 -1.87
CA HIS A 93 3.33 13.10 -1.69
C HIS A 93 2.83 12.15 -2.79
N VAL A 94 1.56 12.29 -3.20
CA VAL A 94 0.98 11.56 -4.33
C VAL A 94 1.75 11.91 -5.61
N ASP A 95 1.91 13.21 -5.86
CA ASP A 95 2.63 13.71 -7.05
C ASP A 95 4.09 13.30 -7.07
N GLN A 96 4.79 13.34 -5.92
CA GLN A 96 6.18 12.90 -5.80
C GLN A 96 6.37 11.43 -6.18
N LEU A 97 5.47 10.55 -5.71
CA LEU A 97 5.51 9.13 -6.06
C LEU A 97 5.31 8.90 -7.55
N ILE A 98 4.31 9.57 -8.13
CA ILE A 98 3.99 9.45 -9.54
C ILE A 98 5.14 10.01 -10.40
N ARG A 99 5.66 11.20 -10.08
CA ARG A 99 6.77 11.82 -10.82
C ARG A 99 8.05 11.00 -10.72
N ALA A 100 8.41 10.50 -9.56
CA ALA A 100 9.58 9.62 -9.41
C ALA A 100 9.48 8.41 -10.35
N TYR A 101 8.30 7.79 -10.46
CA TYR A 101 8.08 6.67 -11.36
C TYR A 101 8.19 7.08 -12.85
N VAL A 102 7.54 8.18 -13.23
CA VAL A 102 7.46 8.64 -14.63
C VAL A 102 8.80 9.20 -15.11
N ASP A 103 9.36 10.16 -14.36
CA ASP A 103 10.56 10.89 -14.76
C ASP A 103 11.82 10.03 -14.64
N GLY A 104 11.82 9.08 -13.67
CA GLY A 104 12.91 8.13 -13.46
C GLY A 104 12.89 6.93 -14.41
N ASP A 105 11.88 6.79 -15.27
CA ASP A 105 11.69 5.60 -16.13
C ASP A 105 11.85 4.31 -15.33
N LEU A 106 11.18 4.25 -14.16
CA LEU A 106 11.32 3.17 -13.20
C LEU A 106 10.39 2.00 -13.51
N ASP A 107 10.74 0.82 -13.04
CA ASP A 107 9.81 -0.30 -12.95
C ASP A 107 8.92 -0.20 -11.71
N MET A 108 9.42 0.43 -10.63
CA MET A 108 8.64 0.64 -9.40
C MET A 108 9.15 1.83 -8.60
N ALA A 109 8.26 2.73 -8.14
CA ALA A 109 8.55 3.71 -7.10
C ALA A 109 7.92 3.25 -5.77
N VAL A 110 8.64 3.43 -4.64
CA VAL A 110 8.19 2.97 -3.32
C VAL A 110 8.24 4.13 -2.34
N GLY A 111 7.09 4.51 -1.78
CA GLY A 111 7.01 5.52 -0.73
C GLY A 111 7.53 4.98 0.60
N VAL A 112 8.40 5.73 1.28
CA VAL A 112 8.93 5.37 2.59
C VAL A 112 8.74 6.54 3.56
N PHE A 113 8.36 6.24 4.81
CA PHE A 113 8.17 7.28 5.82
C PHE A 113 9.52 7.69 6.41
N SER A 114 9.79 9.01 6.47
CA SER A 114 11.06 9.54 6.95
C SER A 114 11.08 9.85 8.44
N ASP A 115 9.92 10.05 9.07
CA ASP A 115 9.80 10.59 10.42
C ASP A 115 9.28 9.58 11.45
N GLY A 116 9.51 8.27 11.20
CA GLY A 116 9.17 7.22 12.17
C GLY A 116 9.87 7.47 13.50
N ARG A 117 9.08 7.62 14.61
CA ARG A 117 9.60 7.69 15.98
C ARG A 117 10.71 6.67 16.15
N ARG A 118 11.84 7.10 16.72
CA ARG A 118 13.07 6.34 17.01
C ARG A 118 12.79 4.89 17.41
N ASN A 119 12.72 3.99 16.45
CA ASN A 119 12.69 2.55 16.69
C ASN A 119 13.77 1.92 15.82
N THR A 120 14.81 1.50 16.48
CA THR A 120 15.91 0.60 16.06
C THR A 120 16.30 0.60 14.57
N ASP A 121 17.61 0.68 14.29
CA ASP A 121 18.22 0.58 12.95
C ASP A 121 17.65 -0.56 12.07
N LEU A 122 17.16 -1.63 12.69
CA LEU A 122 16.56 -2.78 12.02
C LEU A 122 15.20 -2.44 11.41
N ALA A 123 14.33 -1.71 12.14
CA ALA A 123 13.02 -1.31 11.64
C ALA A 123 13.15 -0.33 10.45
N GLN A 124 14.14 0.56 10.46
CA GLN A 124 14.41 1.45 9.34
C GLN A 124 14.91 0.72 8.09
N LYS A 125 15.68 -0.37 8.26
CA LYS A 125 16.16 -1.19 7.13
C LYS A 125 15.05 -2.10 6.55
N ILE A 126 14.07 -2.47 7.34
CA ILE A 126 12.97 -3.36 6.92
C ILE A 126 11.78 -2.57 6.35
N ASN A 127 11.55 -1.35 6.81
CA ASN A 127 10.42 -0.51 6.42
C ASN A 127 10.23 -0.33 4.90
N PRO A 128 11.29 -0.14 4.09
CA PRO A 128 11.15 -0.03 2.63
C PRO A 128 10.58 -1.27 1.96
N TYR A 129 10.84 -2.45 2.50
CA TYR A 129 10.34 -3.73 1.91
C TYR A 129 8.87 -3.98 2.21
N ALA A 130 8.36 -3.43 3.31
CA ALA A 130 6.99 -3.63 3.78
C ALA A 130 6.06 -2.45 3.46
N SER A 131 6.55 -1.41 2.77
CA SER A 131 5.72 -0.27 2.41
C SER A 131 4.64 -0.65 1.40
N GLY A 132 3.39 -0.25 1.70
CA GLY A 132 2.24 -0.43 0.81
C GLY A 132 2.11 0.64 -0.26
N GLN A 133 2.82 1.79 -0.11
CA GLN A 133 2.75 2.92 -1.01
C GLN A 133 3.68 2.69 -2.21
N ARG A 134 3.11 2.32 -3.37
CA ARG A 134 3.90 1.92 -4.55
C ARG A 134 3.26 2.34 -5.85
N VAL A 135 4.10 2.80 -6.78
CA VAL A 135 3.73 2.93 -8.19
C VAL A 135 4.39 1.81 -8.98
N LEU A 136 3.60 1.07 -9.77
CA LEU A 136 4.09 0.00 -10.63
C LEU A 136 3.11 -0.28 -11.79
N PRO A 137 3.58 -0.86 -12.92
CA PRO A 137 2.71 -1.22 -14.02
C PRO A 137 2.01 -2.56 -13.78
N ARG A 138 0.87 -2.77 -14.47
CA ARG A 138 0.05 -3.99 -14.43
C ARG A 138 0.89 -5.25 -14.64
N ARG A 139 1.80 -5.25 -15.60
CA ARG A 139 2.66 -6.42 -15.92
C ARG A 139 3.45 -6.92 -14.70
N LEU A 140 3.88 -6.01 -13.82
CA LEU A 140 4.64 -6.38 -12.62
C LEU A 140 3.73 -6.84 -11.47
N TRP A 141 2.52 -6.28 -11.39
CA TRP A 141 1.49 -6.78 -10.47
C TRP A 141 1.12 -8.23 -10.80
N GLU A 142 0.76 -8.52 -12.04
CA GLU A 142 0.37 -9.87 -12.47
C GLU A 142 1.48 -10.89 -12.21
N ARG A 143 2.73 -10.51 -12.51
CA ARG A 143 3.89 -11.37 -12.22
C ARG A 143 4.13 -11.60 -10.72
N ALA A 144 3.89 -10.59 -9.88
CA ALA A 144 3.98 -10.75 -8.42
C ALA A 144 2.85 -11.64 -7.89
N LYS A 145 1.65 -11.48 -8.42
CA LYS A 145 0.47 -12.24 -8.04
C LYS A 145 0.64 -13.75 -8.24
N GLU A 146 1.25 -14.19 -9.32
CA GLU A 146 1.57 -15.60 -9.59
C GLU A 146 2.42 -16.22 -8.47
N ASN A 147 3.25 -15.42 -7.81
CA ASN A 147 4.17 -15.87 -6.77
C ASN A 147 3.60 -15.72 -5.34
N VAL A 148 2.48 -15.01 -5.15
CA VAL A 148 1.92 -14.75 -3.81
C VAL A 148 1.38 -16.00 -3.14
N HIS A 149 0.85 -16.96 -3.91
CA HIS A 149 0.32 -18.22 -3.38
C HIS A 149 1.40 -19.13 -2.76
N GLU A 150 2.65 -18.94 -3.14
CA GLU A 150 3.80 -19.67 -2.56
C GLU A 150 4.39 -18.98 -1.32
N MET A 151 3.97 -17.74 -1.05
CA MET A 151 4.54 -16.93 0.02
C MET A 151 3.47 -16.62 1.06
N ASN A 152 3.59 -17.18 2.26
CA ASN A 152 2.76 -16.87 3.43
C ASN A 152 2.88 -15.40 3.93
N PHE A 153 3.32 -14.45 3.08
CA PHE A 153 3.66 -13.07 3.44
C PHE A 153 3.00 -12.06 2.53
N GLY A 154 2.82 -10.83 3.05
CA GLY A 154 2.15 -9.75 2.37
C GLY A 154 2.71 -9.46 0.98
N ILE A 155 1.84 -9.01 0.09
CA ILE A 155 2.15 -8.67 -1.31
C ILE A 155 3.32 -7.69 -1.45
N GLU A 156 3.52 -6.81 -0.47
CA GLU A 156 4.59 -5.82 -0.46
C GLU A 156 5.98 -6.48 -0.47
N ILE A 157 6.11 -7.54 0.32
CA ILE A 157 7.35 -8.29 0.42
C ILE A 157 7.57 -9.12 -0.86
N ALA A 158 6.51 -9.70 -1.41
CA ALA A 158 6.55 -10.42 -2.68
C ALA A 158 7.05 -9.52 -3.82
N LEU A 159 6.48 -8.32 -3.96
CA LEU A 159 6.92 -7.31 -4.92
C LEU A 159 8.37 -6.89 -4.71
N SER A 160 8.79 -6.66 -3.46
CA SER A 160 10.15 -6.23 -3.14
C SER A 160 11.19 -7.30 -3.50
N ARG A 161 10.87 -8.58 -3.30
CA ARG A 161 11.75 -9.72 -3.68
C ARG A 161 11.81 -9.92 -5.16
N LEU A 162 10.66 -9.92 -5.81
CA LEU A 162 10.61 -10.07 -7.26
C LEU A 162 11.43 -8.97 -7.93
N ALA A 163 11.29 -7.72 -7.45
CA ALA A 163 12.08 -6.60 -7.89
C ALA A 163 13.60 -6.81 -7.70
N ALA A 164 14.01 -7.38 -6.56
CA ALA A 164 15.42 -7.67 -6.30
C ALA A 164 15.95 -8.82 -7.17
N ARG A 165 15.16 -9.90 -7.33
CA ARG A 165 15.53 -11.07 -8.12
C ARG A 165 15.63 -10.77 -9.62
N GLU A 166 14.74 -9.93 -10.12
CA GLU A 166 14.64 -9.61 -11.54
C GLU A 166 15.35 -8.30 -11.94
N GLY A 167 16.00 -7.63 -10.97
CA GLY A 167 16.78 -6.43 -11.25
C GLY A 167 15.94 -5.23 -11.66
N TRP A 168 14.71 -5.08 -11.12
CA TRP A 168 13.86 -3.93 -11.44
C TRP A 168 14.50 -2.62 -11.02
N ARG A 169 14.40 -1.61 -11.88
CA ARG A 169 14.78 -0.23 -11.56
C ARG A 169 13.76 0.32 -10.57
N LYS A 170 14.17 0.55 -9.34
CA LYS A 170 13.31 1.04 -8.28
C LYS A 170 13.92 2.22 -7.54
N GLU A 171 13.07 3.13 -7.11
CA GLU A 171 13.44 4.27 -6.26
C GLU A 171 12.60 4.30 -4.99
N TYR A 172 13.23 4.74 -3.89
CA TYR A 172 12.56 4.98 -2.62
C TYR A 172 12.31 6.47 -2.42
N VAL A 173 11.04 6.87 -2.42
CA VAL A 173 10.58 8.25 -2.29
C VAL A 173 10.24 8.53 -0.83
N LYS A 174 10.89 9.51 -0.21
CA LYS A 174 10.63 9.90 1.18
C LYS A 174 9.35 10.70 1.29
N LEU A 175 8.37 10.18 2.03
CA LEU A 175 7.10 10.84 2.32
C LEU A 175 7.21 11.51 3.70
N ALA A 176 7.67 12.76 3.74
CA ALA A 176 7.93 13.49 4.98
C ALA A 176 6.64 13.81 5.74
N GLY A 177 6.58 13.48 7.03
CA GLY A 177 5.40 13.71 7.88
C GLY A 177 4.25 12.74 7.64
N VAL A 178 4.42 11.73 6.77
CA VAL A 178 3.42 10.66 6.59
C VAL A 178 3.73 9.50 7.52
N THR A 179 2.69 8.95 8.14
CA THR A 179 2.76 7.79 9.03
C THR A 179 1.48 6.94 8.91
N HIS A 180 1.45 5.78 9.58
CA HIS A 180 0.23 5.00 9.77
C HIS A 180 -0.38 5.25 11.14
N VAL A 181 -1.68 5.01 11.27
CA VAL A 181 -2.32 4.83 12.58
C VAL A 181 -1.71 3.62 13.27
N LEU A 182 -1.27 3.78 14.51
CA LEU A 182 -0.65 2.70 15.27
C LEU A 182 -1.65 1.56 15.50
N LYS A 183 -1.22 0.30 15.26
CA LYS A 183 -2.06 -0.90 15.48
C LYS A 183 -2.56 -1.01 16.93
N GLU A 184 -1.83 -0.44 17.86
CA GLU A 184 -2.22 -0.35 19.27
C GLU A 184 -3.47 0.52 19.50
N GLU A 185 -3.67 1.55 18.66
CA GLU A 185 -4.87 2.40 18.67
C GLU A 185 -6.08 1.69 18.05
N LYS A 186 -5.85 0.73 17.13
CA LYS A 186 -6.91 -0.03 16.46
C LYS A 186 -7.41 -1.27 17.23
N ARG A 187 -6.56 -1.98 17.98
CA ARG A 187 -6.86 -3.32 18.54
C ARG A 187 -6.52 -3.52 20.01
N GLY A 188 -6.07 -2.47 20.73
CA GLY A 188 -5.60 -2.54 22.11
C GLY A 188 -4.15 -3.05 22.25
N LEU A 189 -3.46 -2.58 23.29
CA LEU A 189 -2.00 -2.70 23.49
C LEU A 189 -1.45 -4.14 23.41
N ALA A 190 -2.14 -5.13 24.01
CA ALA A 190 -1.60 -6.48 24.13
C ALA A 190 -1.65 -7.28 22.81
N LYS A 191 -2.73 -7.17 22.05
CA LYS A 191 -2.92 -7.91 20.80
C LYS A 191 -2.09 -7.33 19.66
N GLY A 192 -1.97 -5.99 19.62
CA GLY A 192 -1.13 -5.28 18.65
C GLY A 192 0.36 -5.59 18.78
N LEU A 193 0.86 -5.80 20.03
CA LEU A 193 2.26 -6.19 20.27
C LEU A 193 2.56 -7.62 19.81
N LEU A 194 1.67 -8.57 20.08
CA LEU A 194 1.84 -9.97 19.68
C LEU A 194 1.87 -10.10 18.14
N ASP A 195 0.94 -9.44 17.45
CA ASP A 195 0.86 -9.42 15.99
C ASP A 195 2.12 -8.80 15.36
N ARG A 196 2.71 -7.79 16.01
CA ARG A 196 4.00 -7.20 15.60
C ARG A 196 5.16 -8.17 15.76
N PHE A 197 5.27 -8.86 16.90
CA PHE A 197 6.35 -9.82 17.14
C PHE A 197 6.27 -11.01 16.17
N GLN A 198 5.07 -11.52 15.88
CA GLN A 198 4.89 -12.55 14.88
C GLN A 198 5.29 -12.06 13.48
N MET A 199 4.82 -10.90 13.07
CA MET A 199 5.16 -10.30 11.78
C MET A 199 6.68 -10.10 11.61
N TYR A 200 7.37 -9.54 12.62
CA TYR A 200 8.83 -9.36 12.56
C TYR A 200 9.59 -10.69 12.62
N GLY A 201 9.13 -11.64 13.43
CA GLY A 201 9.73 -12.99 13.51
C GLY A 201 9.63 -13.73 12.19
N ASP A 202 8.51 -13.64 11.54
CA ASP A 202 8.29 -14.25 10.24
C ASP A 202 9.07 -13.53 9.13
N MET A 203 9.14 -12.20 9.13
CA MET A 203 10.00 -11.43 8.21
C MET A 203 11.47 -11.76 8.35
N ILE A 204 11.98 -11.92 9.59
CA ILE A 204 13.38 -12.26 9.85
C ILE A 204 13.68 -13.68 9.36
N LYS A 205 12.87 -14.68 9.73
CA LYS A 205 13.02 -16.05 9.23
C LYS A 205 13.07 -16.10 7.71
N TRP A 206 12.35 -15.21 7.08
CA TRP A 206 12.20 -15.18 5.66
C TRP A 206 13.33 -14.42 4.93
N LEU A 207 13.91 -13.37 5.53
CA LEU A 207 15.12 -12.70 5.02
C LEU A 207 16.34 -13.64 5.00
N PHE A 208 16.37 -14.64 5.91
CA PHE A 208 17.47 -15.59 6.02
C PHE A 208 17.23 -16.94 5.31
N LYS A 209 16.03 -17.17 4.78
CA LYS A 209 15.76 -18.35 3.97
C LYS A 209 16.36 -18.14 2.57
N ARG A 210 17.59 -18.64 2.38
CA ARG A 210 18.22 -18.74 1.05
C ARG A 210 17.32 -19.57 0.14
N VAL A 211 16.99 -19.01 -1.03
CA VAL A 211 16.48 -19.75 -2.17
C VAL A 211 17.66 -20.40 -2.86
#